data_b5665262454b8da29f6b2b598f2358a3
#
_entry.id   b5665262454b8da29f6b2b598f2358a3
#
_cell.length_a   1.000
_cell.length_b   1.000
_cell.length_c   1.000
_cell.angle_alpha   90.00
_cell.angle_beta   90.00
_cell.angle_gamma   90.00
#
_symmetry.space_group_name_H-M   'P 1'
#
loop_
_entity.id
_entity.type
_entity.pdbx_description
1 polymer ?
#
loop_
_entity_poly.entity_id
_entity_poly.type
_entity_poly.pdbx_seq_one_letter_code
_entity_poly.pdbx_strand_id
1 'polypeptide(L)'
;MNAVLALNTATHPDFQGQGLFTKLASMAFAGAADAGYDYAYGVPNAQATPGLTGRQGFRLVCSLDADICLLPYRRPNPTADGEPVAAFQRIWSVDALQWRLSDPNARWRTKLRDPNTLQVWGPGPAPFVPTYEEIFLNADLRPLDGLFAPPGPMAFTPKLHLGKRPPGGVTPNVSIQIPDRLRPSPLNFVVKNLHGETPEIAAQEVIFTALDFDAY
;
A
#
# COMPACT_ATOMS: atom_id res chain seq x y z
N MET A 1 14.16 -6.60 -6.99
CA MET A 1 14.55 -6.10 -5.66
C MET A 1 13.52 -6.58 -4.64
N ASN A 2 13.99 -7.04 -3.48
CA ASN A 2 13.13 -7.51 -2.40
C ASN A 2 13.03 -6.45 -1.32
N ALA A 3 11.82 -6.25 -0.76
CA ALA A 3 11.60 -5.26 0.29
C ALA A 3 10.78 -5.83 1.44
N VAL A 4 11.05 -5.38 2.67
CA VAL A 4 10.27 -5.71 3.86
C VAL A 4 9.39 -4.54 4.27
N LEU A 5 8.18 -4.82 4.70
CA LEU A 5 7.26 -3.82 5.24
C LEU A 5 7.48 -3.67 6.76
N ALA A 6 7.83 -2.47 7.18
CA ALA A 6 7.87 -2.09 8.60
C ALA A 6 6.45 -1.74 9.08
N LEU A 7 5.88 -2.58 9.94
CA LEU A 7 4.46 -2.53 10.28
C LEU A 7 4.26 -2.90 11.76
N ASN A 8 3.20 -2.36 12.38
CA ASN A 8 2.71 -2.73 13.72
C ASN A 8 3.76 -2.68 14.85
N THR A 9 4.62 -1.66 14.83
CA THR A 9 5.64 -1.48 15.85
C THR A 9 5.07 -0.70 17.04
N ALA A 10 5.04 -1.31 18.21
CA ALA A 10 4.58 -0.68 19.45
C ALA A 10 5.55 -1.00 20.62
N THR A 11 5.70 -0.06 21.53
CA THR A 11 6.41 -0.26 22.79
C THR A 11 5.45 -0.09 23.94
N HIS A 12 5.37 -1.10 24.81
CA HIS A 12 4.51 -1.05 25.98
C HIS A 12 4.83 0.20 26.83
N PRO A 13 3.83 0.90 27.41
CA PRO A 13 4.04 2.15 28.15
C PRO A 13 5.14 2.08 29.22
N ASP A 14 5.21 1.00 29.99
CA ASP A 14 6.20 0.83 31.05
C ASP A 14 7.65 0.71 30.57
N PHE A 15 7.84 0.46 29.27
CA PHE A 15 9.16 0.29 28.63
C PHE A 15 9.49 1.39 27.63
N GLN A 16 8.67 2.44 27.55
CA GLN A 16 8.94 3.60 26.72
C GLN A 16 10.13 4.43 27.28
N GLY A 17 10.73 5.25 26.43
CA GLY A 17 11.88 6.10 26.82
C GLY A 17 13.22 5.37 26.97
N GLN A 18 13.25 4.04 26.90
CA GLN A 18 14.46 3.22 27.08
C GLN A 18 15.22 2.92 25.76
N GLY A 19 14.81 3.52 24.66
CA GLY A 19 15.44 3.31 23.34
C GLY A 19 15.14 1.94 22.70
N LEU A 20 14.22 1.15 23.26
CA LEU A 20 13.92 -0.21 22.79
C LEU A 20 13.44 -0.24 21.33
N PHE A 21 12.56 0.70 20.94
CA PHE A 21 12.14 0.84 19.54
C PHE A 21 13.34 0.94 18.60
N THR A 22 14.26 1.87 18.89
CA THR A 22 15.43 2.11 18.04
C THR A 22 16.31 0.86 17.96
N LYS A 23 16.57 0.21 19.10
CA LYS A 23 17.42 -0.99 19.17
C LYS A 23 16.81 -2.16 18.39
N LEU A 24 15.54 -2.48 18.66
CA LEU A 24 14.86 -3.62 18.03
C LEU A 24 14.65 -3.39 16.52
N ALA A 25 14.27 -2.18 16.12
CA ALA A 25 14.13 -1.82 14.71
C ALA A 25 15.47 -1.94 13.97
N SER A 26 16.57 -1.45 14.55
CA SER A 26 17.91 -1.61 13.96
C SER A 26 18.30 -3.07 13.79
N MET A 27 18.02 -3.91 14.79
CA MET A 27 18.29 -5.37 14.70
C MET A 27 17.42 -6.03 13.62
N ALA A 28 16.14 -5.68 13.54
CA ALA A 28 15.24 -6.23 12.53
C ALA A 28 15.68 -5.85 11.10
N PHE A 29 16.08 -4.60 10.88
CA PHE A 29 16.54 -4.15 9.56
C PHE A 29 17.91 -4.74 9.19
N ALA A 30 18.82 -4.92 10.16
CA ALA A 30 20.07 -5.64 9.92
C ALA A 30 19.78 -7.11 9.55
N GLY A 31 18.93 -7.79 10.30
CA GLY A 31 18.51 -9.15 9.96
C GLY A 31 17.80 -9.28 8.61
N ALA A 32 17.04 -8.27 8.20
CA ALA A 32 16.45 -8.24 6.87
C ALA A 32 17.53 -8.09 5.78
N ALA A 33 18.54 -7.24 5.98
CA ALA A 33 19.66 -7.11 5.07
C ALA A 33 20.43 -8.43 4.93
N ASP A 34 20.73 -9.09 6.07
CA ASP A 34 21.41 -10.39 6.10
C ASP A 34 20.57 -11.49 5.39
N ALA A 35 19.25 -11.38 5.43
CA ALA A 35 18.32 -12.27 4.73
C ALA A 35 18.16 -11.95 3.23
N GLY A 36 18.89 -10.97 2.69
CA GLY A 36 18.91 -10.62 1.28
C GLY A 36 17.79 -9.68 0.81
N TYR A 37 17.19 -8.94 1.75
CA TYR A 37 16.27 -7.85 1.37
C TYR A 37 17.07 -6.58 1.06
N ASP A 38 16.67 -5.89 -0.02
CA ASP A 38 17.33 -4.67 -0.47
C ASP A 38 16.81 -3.42 0.23
N TYR A 39 15.52 -3.40 0.52
CA TYR A 39 14.81 -2.24 1.06
C TYR A 39 13.92 -2.59 2.23
N ALA A 40 13.72 -1.59 3.11
CA ALA A 40 12.60 -1.53 4.05
C ALA A 40 11.71 -0.34 3.70
N TYR A 41 10.40 -0.52 3.79
CA TYR A 41 9.42 0.55 3.58
C TYR A 41 8.34 0.50 4.65
N GLY A 42 7.58 1.58 4.80
CA GLY A 42 6.49 1.63 5.77
C GLY A 42 5.59 2.83 5.59
N VAL A 43 4.46 2.78 6.30
CA VAL A 43 3.49 3.89 6.37
C VAL A 43 3.27 4.24 7.85
N PRO A 44 4.29 4.87 8.50
CA PRO A 44 4.19 5.22 9.91
C PRO A 44 3.15 6.31 10.16
N ASN A 45 2.59 6.27 11.37
CA ASN A 45 1.78 7.35 11.89
C ASN A 45 2.65 8.56 12.29
N ALA A 46 1.99 9.66 12.72
CA ALA A 46 2.68 10.90 13.10
C ALA A 46 3.72 10.69 14.21
N GLN A 47 3.47 9.80 15.16
CA GLN A 47 4.37 9.52 16.28
C GLN A 47 5.58 8.68 15.87
N ALA A 48 5.38 7.72 14.97
CA ALA A 48 6.44 6.81 14.52
C ALA A 48 7.34 7.44 13.45
N THR A 49 6.82 8.36 12.63
CA THR A 49 7.58 8.99 11.53
C THR A 49 8.92 9.57 11.99
N PRO A 50 9.02 10.41 13.05
CA PRO A 50 10.31 10.95 13.49
C PRO A 50 11.29 9.87 13.94
N GLY A 51 10.80 8.78 14.50
CA GLY A 51 11.64 7.64 14.91
C GLY A 51 12.27 6.94 13.72
N LEU A 52 11.52 6.72 12.66
CA LEU A 52 12.02 6.09 11.44
C LEU A 52 12.91 7.02 10.63
N THR A 53 12.49 8.25 10.37
CA THR A 53 13.27 9.18 9.53
C THR A 53 14.51 9.72 10.23
N GLY A 54 14.43 10.08 11.52
CA GLY A 54 15.54 10.68 12.24
C GLY A 54 16.53 9.65 12.83
N ARG A 55 16.05 8.48 13.28
CA ARG A 55 16.90 7.52 14.01
C ARG A 55 17.24 6.25 13.22
N GLN A 56 16.36 5.85 12.31
CA GLN A 56 16.53 4.62 11.53
C GLN A 56 16.99 4.87 10.09
N GLY A 57 17.14 6.15 9.69
CA GLY A 57 17.66 6.52 8.38
C GLY A 57 16.67 6.27 7.22
N PHE A 58 15.36 6.22 7.51
CA PHE A 58 14.36 6.22 6.46
C PHE A 58 14.24 7.60 5.82
N ARG A 59 14.01 7.63 4.52
CA ARG A 59 13.63 8.84 3.78
C ARG A 59 12.11 8.91 3.67
N LEU A 60 11.54 10.06 4.02
CA LEU A 60 10.13 10.36 3.71
C LEU A 60 10.04 10.68 2.21
N VAL A 61 9.25 9.90 1.49
CA VAL A 61 9.03 10.05 0.05
C VAL A 61 7.84 10.96 -0.21
N CYS A 62 6.69 10.63 0.36
CA CYS A 62 5.46 11.41 0.19
C CYS A 62 4.43 11.04 1.27
N SER A 63 3.40 11.86 1.41
CA SER A 63 2.15 11.42 2.03
C SER A 63 1.29 10.73 0.99
N LEU A 64 0.65 9.62 1.37
CA LEU A 64 -0.30 8.91 0.51
C LEU A 64 -1.61 9.70 0.44
N ASP A 65 -2.28 9.58 -0.69
CA ASP A 65 -3.59 10.20 -0.89
C ASP A 65 -4.70 9.35 -0.26
N ALA A 66 -5.76 9.98 0.19
CA ALA A 66 -6.98 9.35 0.68
C ALA A 66 -8.18 10.06 0.03
N ASP A 67 -8.88 9.37 -0.85
CA ASP A 67 -9.97 9.94 -1.64
C ASP A 67 -11.22 9.09 -1.55
N ILE A 68 -12.38 9.72 -1.38
CA ILE A 68 -13.67 9.07 -1.54
C ILE A 68 -14.18 9.31 -2.96
N CYS A 69 -14.41 8.24 -3.69
CA CYS A 69 -14.89 8.27 -5.07
C CYS A 69 -16.25 7.57 -5.18
N LEU A 70 -17.19 8.14 -5.91
CA LEU A 70 -18.46 7.48 -6.25
C LEU A 70 -18.26 6.47 -7.39
N LEU A 71 -17.45 6.83 -8.38
CA LEU A 71 -17.07 5.93 -9.46
C LEU A 71 -15.71 5.29 -9.16
N PRO A 72 -15.50 4.03 -9.56
CA PRO A 72 -14.21 3.39 -9.39
C PRO A 72 -13.13 4.15 -10.19
N TYR A 73 -11.98 4.35 -9.56
CA TYR A 73 -10.79 4.82 -10.25
C TYR A 73 -10.41 3.81 -11.33
N ARG A 74 -10.24 4.27 -12.54
CA ARG A 74 -9.74 3.44 -13.63
C ARG A 74 -8.24 3.63 -13.77
N ARG A 75 -7.52 2.58 -13.49
CA ARG A 75 -6.10 2.53 -13.80
C ARG A 75 -5.93 2.47 -15.32
N PRO A 76 -5.05 3.31 -15.93
CA PRO A 76 -4.78 3.19 -17.36
C PRO A 76 -4.19 1.81 -17.65
N ASN A 77 -4.56 1.23 -18.80
CA ASN A 77 -3.98 -0.03 -19.23
C ASN A 77 -2.49 0.19 -19.57
N PRO A 78 -1.55 -0.51 -18.96
CA PRO A 78 -0.11 -0.30 -19.18
C PRO A 78 0.36 -0.58 -20.62
N THR A 79 -0.45 -1.20 -21.46
CA THR A 79 -0.06 -1.63 -22.81
C THR A 79 -0.22 -0.58 -23.91
N ALA A 80 -0.76 0.62 -23.63
CA ALA A 80 -1.07 1.55 -24.70
C ALA A 80 0.09 2.52 -25.06
N ASP A 81 0.86 3.05 -24.09
CA ASP A 81 1.85 4.10 -24.36
C ASP A 81 3.08 4.11 -23.41
N GLY A 82 3.65 2.96 -23.14
CA GLY A 82 4.80 2.86 -22.24
C GLY A 82 4.37 2.92 -20.77
N GLU A 83 4.76 1.90 -20.00
CA GLU A 83 4.49 1.89 -18.56
C GLU A 83 5.14 3.11 -17.90
N PRO A 84 4.40 3.84 -17.04
CA PRO A 84 5.06 4.78 -16.16
C PRO A 84 6.07 3.98 -15.35
N VAL A 85 7.35 4.31 -15.49
CA VAL A 85 8.42 3.67 -14.74
C VAL A 85 8.24 4.05 -13.27
N ALA A 86 7.60 3.16 -12.50
CA ALA A 86 7.53 3.33 -11.07
C ALA A 86 8.87 2.93 -10.46
N ALA A 87 9.48 3.82 -9.68
CA ALA A 87 10.65 3.49 -8.88
C ALA A 87 10.29 2.58 -7.70
N PHE A 88 9.04 2.66 -7.24
CA PHE A 88 8.48 1.80 -6.20
C PHE A 88 7.08 1.30 -6.58
N GLN A 89 6.96 0.00 -6.75
CA GLN A 89 5.69 -0.69 -7.01
C GLN A 89 5.75 -2.12 -6.48
N ARG A 90 4.67 -2.60 -5.90
CA ARG A 90 4.54 -4.02 -5.57
C ARG A 90 4.26 -4.83 -6.83
N ILE A 91 5.05 -5.87 -7.03
CA ILE A 91 4.79 -6.90 -8.04
C ILE A 91 4.00 -8.02 -7.36
N TRP A 92 2.78 -8.24 -7.81
CA TRP A 92 1.94 -9.32 -7.31
C TRP A 92 2.31 -10.63 -7.98
N SER A 93 2.56 -11.67 -7.17
CA SER A 93 2.52 -13.07 -7.60
C SER A 93 1.18 -13.69 -7.22
N VAL A 94 0.86 -14.84 -7.80
CA VAL A 94 -0.37 -15.60 -7.44
C VAL A 94 -0.38 -15.89 -5.95
N ASP A 95 0.72 -16.40 -5.40
CA ASP A 95 0.83 -16.77 -3.98
C ASP A 95 0.67 -15.55 -3.06
N ALA A 96 1.32 -14.43 -3.39
CA ALA A 96 1.21 -13.20 -2.61
C ALA A 96 -0.20 -12.62 -2.63
N LEU A 97 -0.85 -12.65 -3.79
CA LEU A 97 -2.23 -12.18 -3.93
C LEU A 97 -3.21 -13.11 -3.20
N GLN A 98 -3.03 -14.42 -3.34
CA GLN A 98 -3.82 -15.44 -2.66
C GLN A 98 -3.69 -15.33 -1.15
N TRP A 99 -2.46 -15.21 -0.64
CA TRP A 99 -2.20 -14.97 0.78
C TRP A 99 -2.91 -13.70 1.28
N ARG A 100 -2.78 -12.59 0.54
CA ARG A 100 -3.41 -11.32 0.92
C ARG A 100 -4.94 -11.39 0.95
N LEU A 101 -5.53 -12.02 -0.06
CA LEU A 101 -6.99 -12.11 -0.21
C LEU A 101 -7.62 -13.19 0.71
N SER A 102 -6.83 -14.12 1.22
CA SER A 102 -7.30 -15.17 2.14
C SER A 102 -7.36 -14.75 3.60
N ASP A 103 -6.96 -13.51 3.94
CA ASP A 103 -7.07 -13.00 5.32
C ASP A 103 -8.55 -13.00 5.77
N PRO A 104 -8.94 -13.84 6.75
CA PRO A 104 -10.32 -13.96 7.18
C PRO A 104 -10.85 -12.70 7.89
N ASN A 105 -9.96 -11.86 8.40
CA ASN A 105 -10.32 -10.64 9.11
C ASN A 105 -10.60 -9.49 8.13
N ALA A 106 -9.90 -9.46 7.02
CA ALA A 106 -10.01 -8.38 6.03
C ALA A 106 -11.25 -8.46 5.15
N ARG A 107 -11.92 -9.64 5.06
CA ARG A 107 -13.17 -9.87 4.29
C ARG A 107 -13.08 -9.33 2.86
N TRP A 108 -11.96 -9.56 2.19
CA TRP A 108 -11.74 -9.15 0.82
C TRP A 108 -12.82 -9.68 -0.12
N ARG A 109 -13.20 -8.87 -1.11
CA ARG A 109 -14.12 -9.26 -2.17
C ARG A 109 -13.50 -8.91 -3.50
N THR A 110 -13.67 -9.76 -4.50
CA THR A 110 -13.05 -9.58 -5.81
C THR A 110 -14.04 -9.78 -6.94
N LYS A 111 -13.79 -9.12 -8.06
CA LYS A 111 -14.54 -9.29 -9.30
C LYS A 111 -13.64 -8.98 -10.49
N LEU A 112 -13.69 -9.78 -11.54
CA LEU A 112 -13.07 -9.40 -12.81
C LEU A 112 -13.90 -8.27 -13.47
N ARG A 113 -13.26 -7.16 -13.78
CA ARG A 113 -13.84 -6.09 -14.61
C ARG A 113 -13.76 -6.46 -16.08
N ASP A 114 -12.64 -6.99 -16.47
CA ASP A 114 -12.27 -7.49 -17.79
C ASP A 114 -11.25 -8.62 -17.64
N PRO A 115 -10.85 -9.34 -18.71
CA PRO A 115 -9.93 -10.46 -18.60
C PRO A 115 -8.57 -10.12 -17.99
N ASN A 116 -8.19 -8.85 -17.92
CA ASN A 116 -6.87 -8.39 -17.47
C ASN A 116 -6.93 -7.55 -16.19
N THR A 117 -8.10 -7.31 -15.62
CA THR A 117 -8.24 -6.40 -14.47
C THR A 117 -9.10 -7.03 -13.37
N LEU A 118 -8.50 -7.26 -12.23
CA LEU A 118 -9.16 -7.67 -11.01
C LEU A 118 -9.51 -6.45 -10.17
N GLN A 119 -10.78 -6.29 -9.86
CA GLN A 119 -11.27 -5.33 -8.88
C GLN A 119 -11.26 -5.96 -7.50
N VAL A 120 -10.75 -5.25 -6.51
CA VAL A 120 -10.64 -5.71 -5.12
C VAL A 120 -11.29 -4.69 -4.20
N TRP A 121 -12.16 -5.16 -3.32
CA TRP A 121 -12.76 -4.39 -2.24
C TRP A 121 -12.33 -4.96 -0.90
N GLY A 122 -11.88 -4.10 -0.01
CA GLY A 122 -11.48 -4.46 1.34
C GLY A 122 -12.28 -3.71 2.40
N PRO A 123 -11.95 -3.93 3.67
CA PRO A 123 -12.52 -3.16 4.76
C PRO A 123 -12.24 -1.67 4.58
N GLY A 124 -13.11 -0.83 5.07
CA GLY A 124 -12.99 0.61 5.02
C GLY A 124 -13.47 1.26 6.31
N PRO A 125 -13.43 2.60 6.39
CA PRO A 125 -13.76 3.34 7.62
C PRO A 125 -15.23 3.20 8.04
N ALA A 126 -16.09 2.75 7.14
CA ALA A 126 -17.51 2.50 7.42
C ALA A 126 -18.02 1.31 6.58
N PRO A 127 -19.04 0.59 7.04
CA PRO A 127 -19.56 -0.60 6.35
C PRO A 127 -20.00 -0.37 4.90
N PHE A 128 -20.34 0.88 4.56
CA PHE A 128 -20.78 1.27 3.21
C PHE A 128 -19.73 2.05 2.40
N VAL A 129 -18.51 2.16 2.94
CA VAL A 129 -17.37 2.82 2.28
C VAL A 129 -16.18 1.85 2.27
N PRO A 130 -16.20 0.80 1.43
CA PRO A 130 -15.07 -0.11 1.33
C PRO A 130 -13.84 0.57 0.72
N THR A 131 -12.66 0.06 1.03
CA THR A 131 -11.49 0.34 0.19
C THR A 131 -11.66 -0.31 -1.17
N TYR A 132 -11.10 0.30 -2.20
CA TYR A 132 -11.22 -0.18 -3.57
C TYR A 132 -9.91 0.00 -4.33
N GLU A 133 -9.50 -1.07 -5.02
CA GLU A 133 -8.31 -1.08 -5.86
C GLU A 133 -8.51 -1.91 -7.13
N GLU A 134 -7.66 -1.67 -8.13
CA GLU A 134 -7.57 -2.48 -9.34
C GLU A 134 -6.16 -3.06 -9.48
N ILE A 135 -6.10 -4.36 -9.75
CA ILE A 135 -4.85 -5.09 -10.02
C ILE A 135 -4.88 -5.51 -11.49
N PHE A 136 -3.82 -5.17 -12.23
CA PHE A 136 -3.63 -5.74 -13.57
C PHE A 136 -3.12 -7.17 -13.47
N LEU A 137 -3.79 -8.04 -14.18
CA LEU A 137 -3.44 -9.45 -14.30
C LEU A 137 -2.54 -9.62 -15.51
N ASN A 138 -1.25 -9.84 -15.29
CA ASN A 138 -0.34 -10.31 -16.31
C ASN A 138 -0.51 -11.83 -16.55
N ALA A 139 0.22 -12.40 -17.50
CA ALA A 139 0.13 -13.83 -17.83
C ALA A 139 0.46 -14.73 -16.61
N ASP A 140 1.37 -14.29 -15.74
CA ASP A 140 1.82 -15.02 -14.56
C ASP A 140 0.76 -15.07 -13.44
N LEU A 141 -0.21 -14.16 -13.48
CA LEU A 141 -1.33 -14.12 -12.54
C LEU A 141 -2.57 -14.92 -13.04
N ARG A 142 -2.43 -15.69 -14.10
CA ARG A 142 -3.47 -16.60 -14.63
C ARG A 142 -3.03 -18.06 -14.50
N PRO A 143 -3.90 -18.97 -14.04
CA PRO A 143 -5.31 -18.84 -13.70
C PRO A 143 -5.53 -18.48 -12.22
N LEU A 144 -6.45 -17.57 -11.98
CA LEU A 144 -6.90 -17.20 -10.63
C LEU A 144 -8.07 -18.08 -10.15
N ASP A 145 -8.14 -19.32 -10.60
CA ASP A 145 -9.20 -20.24 -10.23
C ASP A 145 -9.24 -20.42 -8.70
N GLY A 146 -10.35 -20.03 -8.11
CA GLY A 146 -10.59 -20.13 -6.66
C GLY A 146 -10.31 -18.85 -5.84
N LEU A 147 -9.77 -17.79 -6.41
CA LEU A 147 -9.53 -16.52 -5.71
C LEU A 147 -10.78 -15.62 -5.58
N PHE A 148 -11.91 -16.07 -6.09
CA PHE A 148 -13.11 -15.24 -6.14
C PHE A 148 -13.87 -15.27 -4.82
N ALA A 149 -13.70 -14.22 -4.04
CA ALA A 149 -14.62 -13.87 -2.98
C ALA A 149 -15.99 -13.44 -3.58
N PRO A 150 -17.06 -13.38 -2.77
CA PRO A 150 -18.37 -12.92 -3.26
C PRO A 150 -18.26 -11.59 -4.00
N PRO A 151 -19.10 -11.33 -5.00
CA PRO A 151 -19.03 -10.12 -5.81
C PRO A 151 -19.02 -8.87 -4.94
N GLY A 152 -18.16 -7.92 -5.31
CA GLY A 152 -18.03 -6.65 -4.62
C GLY A 152 -19.32 -5.81 -4.65
N PRO A 153 -19.34 -4.72 -3.89
CA PRO A 153 -20.51 -3.83 -3.81
C PRO A 153 -20.84 -3.20 -5.17
N MET A 154 -22.07 -2.75 -5.31
CA MET A 154 -22.57 -2.14 -6.53
C MET A 154 -21.75 -0.93 -6.97
N ALA A 155 -21.75 -0.64 -8.27
CA ALA A 155 -20.91 0.37 -8.91
C ALA A 155 -21.01 1.79 -8.31
N PHE A 156 -22.13 2.15 -7.73
CA PHE A 156 -22.41 3.49 -7.20
C PHE A 156 -22.22 3.67 -5.69
N THR A 157 -21.66 2.69 -4.99
CA THR A 157 -21.29 2.89 -3.58
C THR A 157 -20.05 3.76 -3.47
N PRO A 158 -19.98 4.67 -2.47
CA PRO A 158 -18.73 5.39 -2.16
C PRO A 158 -17.59 4.42 -1.91
N LYS A 159 -16.42 4.70 -2.44
CA LYS A 159 -15.23 3.87 -2.32
C LYS A 159 -14.07 4.70 -1.82
N LEU A 160 -13.32 4.18 -0.86
CA LEU A 160 -12.11 4.80 -0.37
C LEU A 160 -10.91 4.27 -1.18
N HIS A 161 -10.20 5.20 -1.80
CA HIS A 161 -8.87 4.95 -2.34
C HIS A 161 -7.82 5.46 -1.35
N LEU A 162 -6.93 4.56 -0.95
CA LEU A 162 -5.75 4.89 -0.14
C LEU A 162 -4.50 4.56 -0.95
N GLY A 163 -3.59 5.51 -1.08
CA GLY A 163 -2.33 5.22 -1.73
C GLY A 163 -1.78 6.36 -2.57
N LYS A 164 -0.84 6.04 -3.47
CA LYS A 164 -0.31 6.94 -4.48
C LYS A 164 -0.66 6.41 -5.86
N ARG A 165 -1.21 7.28 -6.68
CA ARG A 165 -1.70 6.91 -8.01
C ARG A 165 -0.61 7.09 -9.05
N PRO A 166 -0.56 6.23 -10.06
CA PRO A 166 0.34 6.43 -11.18
C PRO A 166 -0.04 7.71 -11.95
N PRO A 167 0.92 8.43 -12.50
CA PRO A 167 0.65 9.55 -13.40
C PRO A 167 -0.16 9.08 -14.60
N GLY A 168 -1.08 9.92 -15.09
CA GLY A 168 -1.92 9.61 -16.26
C GLY A 168 -3.18 8.78 -15.98
N GLY A 169 -3.45 8.40 -14.74
CA GLY A 169 -4.69 7.74 -14.36
C GLY A 169 -5.89 8.66 -14.50
N VAL A 170 -7.00 8.14 -15.06
CA VAL A 170 -8.26 8.87 -15.13
C VAL A 170 -8.84 8.96 -13.72
N THR A 171 -8.74 10.11 -13.08
CA THR A 171 -9.49 10.40 -11.86
C THR A 171 -10.97 10.49 -12.23
N PRO A 172 -11.86 9.78 -11.52
CA PRO A 172 -13.28 10.02 -11.70
C PRO A 172 -13.59 11.49 -11.41
N ASN A 173 -14.43 12.12 -12.22
CA ASN A 173 -14.84 13.51 -12.05
C ASN A 173 -15.55 13.80 -10.71
N VAL A 174 -15.74 12.79 -9.87
CA VAL A 174 -16.42 12.87 -8.58
C VAL A 174 -15.55 12.15 -7.54
N SER A 175 -14.46 12.78 -7.16
CA SER A 175 -13.65 12.37 -6.00
C SER A 175 -13.52 13.52 -5.02
N ILE A 176 -13.57 13.20 -3.73
CA ILE A 176 -13.36 14.14 -2.64
C ILE A 176 -12.13 13.68 -1.88
N GLN A 177 -11.09 14.50 -1.88
CA GLN A 177 -9.90 14.25 -1.09
C GLN A 177 -10.23 14.43 0.40
N ILE A 178 -9.87 13.46 1.21
CA ILE A 178 -10.02 13.56 2.67
C ILE A 178 -8.91 14.48 3.20
N PRO A 179 -9.25 15.62 3.81
CA PRO A 179 -8.27 16.51 4.40
C PRO A 179 -7.43 15.79 5.47
N ASP A 180 -6.15 16.16 5.61
CA ASP A 180 -5.21 15.50 6.55
C ASP A 180 -5.73 15.49 7.99
N ARG A 181 -6.41 16.55 8.42
CA ARG A 181 -7.03 16.67 9.77
C ARG A 181 -8.12 15.63 10.05
N LEU A 182 -8.70 15.04 9.02
CA LEU A 182 -9.76 14.02 9.13
C LEU A 182 -9.23 12.60 8.94
N ARG A 183 -7.92 12.47 8.65
CA ARG A 183 -7.28 11.16 8.51
C ARG A 183 -6.82 10.66 9.88
N PRO A 184 -6.96 9.36 10.18
CA PRO A 184 -6.47 8.78 11.44
C PRO A 184 -4.93 8.80 11.52
N SER A 185 -4.27 8.93 10.38
CA SER A 185 -2.81 8.95 10.26
C SER A 185 -2.41 9.82 9.07
N PRO A 186 -1.23 10.48 9.09
CA PRO A 186 -0.72 11.25 7.95
C PRO A 186 -0.40 10.39 6.73
N LEU A 187 -0.40 9.04 6.86
CA LEU A 187 -0.09 8.09 5.78
C LEU A 187 1.25 8.40 5.09
N ASN A 188 2.27 8.69 5.88
CA ASN A 188 3.61 9.02 5.39
C ASN A 188 4.28 7.77 4.81
N PHE A 189 4.56 7.76 3.51
CA PHE A 189 5.31 6.69 2.89
C PHE A 189 6.81 6.94 3.07
N VAL A 190 7.48 5.99 3.71
CA VAL A 190 8.91 6.04 4.00
C VAL A 190 9.63 4.83 3.45
N VAL A 191 10.87 5.03 2.98
CA VAL A 191 11.72 3.98 2.40
C VAL A 191 13.13 4.08 2.96
N LYS A 192 13.80 2.94 3.11
CA LYS A 192 15.22 2.84 3.47
C LYS A 192 15.90 1.77 2.60
N ASN A 193 17.05 2.11 2.02
CA ASN A 193 17.97 1.13 1.48
C ASN A 193 18.71 0.44 2.64
N LEU A 194 18.75 -0.88 2.68
CA LEU A 194 19.36 -1.66 3.74
C LEU A 194 20.88 -1.84 3.57
N HIS A 195 21.40 -1.59 2.36
CA HIS A 195 22.80 -1.82 2.01
C HIS A 195 23.59 -0.54 1.72
N GLY A 196 22.97 0.63 1.86
CA GLY A 196 23.64 1.88 1.55
C GLY A 196 22.75 3.11 1.62
N GLU A 197 23.07 4.12 0.83
CA GLU A 197 22.28 5.33 0.79
C GLU A 197 20.92 5.08 0.12
N THR A 198 19.86 5.64 0.70
CA THR A 198 18.52 5.53 0.15
C THR A 198 18.41 6.49 -1.05
N PRO A 199 18.10 5.99 -2.26
CA PRO A 199 17.94 6.82 -3.43
C PRO A 199 16.80 7.83 -3.26
N GLU A 200 16.87 8.90 -4.02
CA GLU A 200 15.76 9.82 -4.12
C GLU A 200 14.69 9.21 -5.03
N ILE A 201 13.49 9.06 -4.47
CA ILE A 201 12.32 8.56 -5.18
C ILE A 201 11.32 9.72 -5.24
N ALA A 202 10.92 10.10 -6.43
CA ALA A 202 9.92 11.14 -6.60
C ALA A 202 8.51 10.59 -6.30
N ALA A 203 7.66 11.41 -5.71
CA ALA A 203 6.30 10.98 -5.31
C ALA A 203 5.47 10.40 -6.48
N GLN A 204 5.68 10.90 -7.69
CA GLN A 204 5.02 10.41 -8.91
C GLN A 204 5.54 9.05 -9.38
N GLU A 205 6.68 8.59 -8.87
CA GLU A 205 7.28 7.29 -9.18
C GLU A 205 6.85 6.19 -8.19
N VAL A 206 5.95 6.53 -7.27
CA VAL A 206 5.40 5.58 -6.29
C VAL A 206 4.03 5.12 -6.75
N ILE A 207 3.86 3.81 -6.89
CA ILE A 207 2.56 3.16 -7.04
C ILE A 207 2.33 2.33 -5.77
N PHE A 208 1.40 2.78 -4.95
CA PHE A 208 1.12 2.19 -3.65
C PHE A 208 -0.38 2.26 -3.35
N THR A 209 -0.94 1.19 -2.82
CA THR A 209 -2.39 1.04 -2.63
C THR A 209 -2.71 0.50 -1.24
N ALA A 210 -3.98 0.48 -0.88
CA ALA A 210 -4.45 -0.11 0.38
C ALA A 210 -4.12 -1.61 0.49
N LEU A 211 -3.87 -2.30 -0.63
CA LEU A 211 -3.46 -3.70 -0.65
C LEU A 211 -1.99 -3.90 -0.22
N ASP A 212 -1.18 -2.86 -0.32
CA ASP A 212 0.26 -2.92 -0.07
C ASP A 212 0.62 -2.76 1.41
N PHE A 213 -0.37 -2.40 2.26
CA PHE A 213 -0.20 -2.26 3.70
C PHE A 213 -1.50 -2.58 4.46
N ASP A 214 -1.39 -2.88 5.75
CA ASP A 214 -2.54 -3.08 6.62
C ASP A 214 -3.08 -1.74 7.11
N ALA A 215 -4.07 -1.23 6.38
CA ALA A 215 -4.68 0.05 6.71
C ALA A 215 -5.84 -0.08 7.71
N TYR A 216 -6.43 -1.30 7.84
CA TYR A 216 -7.60 -1.60 8.66
C TYR A 216 -7.53 -3.03 9.20
#